data_6bb14a1aed32d38c3525d1416c795965
#
_entry.id   6bb14a1aed32d38c3525d1416c795965
#
_cell.length_a   1.000
_cell.length_b   1.000
_cell.length_c   1.000
_cell.angle_alpha   90.00
_cell.angle_beta   90.00
_cell.angle_gamma   90.00
#
_symmetry.space_group_name_H-M   'P 1'
#
loop_
_entity.id
_entity.type
_entity.pdbx_description
1 polymer ?
#
loop_
_entity_poly.entity_id
_entity_poly.type
_entity_poly.pdbx_seq_one_letter_code
_entity_poly.pdbx_strand_id
1 'polypeptide(L)'
;AEALGICVESIRAYEQGQRVPSDEVVSRMVDLYDNRFLAVQHLRANAELARRIIPEMAEMPLSEAIMQLLSQIYAFADKHRDKDLLSIGADGRIDNEERPLYDKILSEVEGLGKAAMALRYAQEHA
;
A
#
# COMPACT_ATOMS: atom_id res chain seq x y z
N ALA A 1 -24.46 13.83 -3.55
CA ALA A 1 -24.52 13.58 -5.00
C ALA A 1 -24.04 14.80 -5.80
N GLU A 2 -24.49 15.99 -5.48
CA GLU A 2 -24.08 17.20 -6.19
C GLU A 2 -22.59 17.48 -6.03
N ALA A 3 -22.04 17.26 -4.85
CA ALA A 3 -20.63 17.49 -4.56
C ALA A 3 -19.70 16.57 -5.39
N LEU A 4 -20.18 15.40 -5.81
CA LEU A 4 -19.45 14.47 -6.64
C LEU A 4 -19.71 14.67 -8.13
N GLY A 5 -20.70 15.50 -8.49
CA GLY A 5 -21.09 15.72 -9.87
C GLY A 5 -21.78 14.51 -10.53
N ILE A 6 -22.39 13.63 -9.72
CA ILE A 6 -23.11 12.45 -10.17
C ILE A 6 -24.49 12.41 -9.52
N CYS A 7 -25.40 11.66 -10.12
CA CYS A 7 -26.78 11.56 -9.63
C CYS A 7 -26.90 10.56 -8.49
N VAL A 8 -27.98 10.68 -7.72
CA VAL A 8 -28.28 9.78 -6.58
C VAL A 8 -28.39 8.33 -7.03
N GLU A 9 -28.95 8.07 -8.19
CA GLU A 9 -29.07 6.72 -8.73
C GLU A 9 -27.72 6.06 -8.98
N SER A 10 -26.75 6.84 -9.48
CA SER A 10 -25.38 6.35 -9.70
C SER A 10 -24.70 6.01 -8.38
N ILE A 11 -24.84 6.87 -7.37
CA ILE A 11 -24.30 6.60 -6.03
C ILE A 11 -24.92 5.34 -5.45
N ARG A 12 -26.22 5.18 -5.56
CA ARG A 12 -26.93 3.99 -5.09
C ARG A 12 -26.42 2.72 -5.79
N ALA A 13 -26.22 2.79 -7.11
CA ALA A 13 -25.71 1.66 -7.87
C ALA A 13 -24.29 1.27 -7.41
N TYR A 14 -23.43 2.24 -7.10
CA TYR A 14 -22.08 1.99 -6.58
C TYR A 14 -22.16 1.32 -5.19
N GLU A 15 -22.98 1.84 -4.29
CA GLU A 15 -23.14 1.30 -2.94
C GLU A 15 -23.69 -0.14 -2.96
N GLN A 16 -24.55 -0.46 -3.91
CA GLN A 16 -25.16 -1.78 -4.06
C GLN A 16 -24.30 -2.75 -4.87
N GLY A 17 -23.14 -2.32 -5.35
CA GLY A 17 -22.27 -3.14 -6.18
C GLY A 17 -22.77 -3.40 -7.60
N GLN A 18 -23.81 -2.69 -8.05
CA GLN A 18 -24.37 -2.84 -9.39
C GLN A 18 -23.53 -2.18 -10.46
N ARG A 19 -22.75 -1.17 -10.08
CA ARG A 19 -21.84 -0.45 -10.96
C ARG A 19 -20.55 -0.17 -10.23
N VAL A 20 -19.44 -0.20 -10.97
CA VAL A 20 -18.12 0.16 -10.45
C VAL A 20 -17.88 1.64 -10.79
N PRO A 21 -17.57 2.50 -9.80
CA PRO A 21 -17.25 3.89 -10.09
C PRO A 21 -15.95 4.00 -10.90
N SER A 22 -15.88 5.01 -11.75
CA SER A 22 -14.65 5.33 -12.50
C SER A 22 -13.57 5.85 -11.55
N ASP A 23 -12.32 5.84 -12.01
CA ASP A 23 -11.20 6.40 -11.24
C ASP A 23 -11.43 7.88 -10.92
N GLU A 24 -12.03 8.64 -11.84
CA GLU A 24 -12.36 10.04 -11.63
C GLU A 24 -13.36 10.22 -10.49
N VAL A 25 -14.40 9.39 -10.45
CA VAL A 25 -15.41 9.44 -9.38
C VAL A 25 -14.79 9.06 -8.04
N VAL A 26 -13.97 8.01 -8.00
CA VAL A 26 -13.29 7.58 -6.76
C VAL A 26 -12.33 8.66 -6.28
N SER A 27 -11.62 9.33 -7.19
CA SER A 27 -10.73 10.44 -6.83
C SER A 27 -11.50 11.56 -6.13
N ARG A 28 -12.68 11.90 -6.63
CA ARG A 28 -13.56 12.89 -5.99
C ARG A 28 -14.08 12.41 -4.63
N MET A 29 -14.37 11.10 -4.49
CA MET A 29 -14.78 10.51 -3.22
C MET A 29 -13.66 10.60 -2.18
N VAL A 30 -12.41 10.33 -2.58
CA VAL A 30 -11.24 10.46 -1.71
C VAL A 30 -11.13 11.87 -1.15
N ASP A 31 -11.26 12.88 -2.02
CA ASP A 31 -11.17 14.28 -1.62
C ASP A 31 -12.34 14.69 -0.71
N LEU A 32 -13.55 14.30 -1.09
CA LEU A 32 -14.76 14.68 -0.37
C LEU A 32 -14.85 14.05 1.03
N TYR A 33 -14.53 12.76 1.13
CA TYR A 33 -14.60 12.01 2.39
C TYR A 33 -13.31 12.06 3.19
N ASP A 34 -12.27 12.69 2.65
CA ASP A 34 -10.93 12.75 3.26
C ASP A 34 -10.43 11.34 3.66
N ASN A 35 -10.62 10.37 2.77
CA ASN A 35 -10.22 8.99 2.98
C ASN A 35 -9.39 8.48 1.80
N ARG A 36 -8.08 8.57 1.92
CA ARG A 36 -7.13 8.16 0.88
C ARG A 36 -7.15 6.66 0.63
N PHE A 37 -7.53 5.88 1.63
CA PHE A 37 -7.56 4.43 1.52
C PHE A 37 -8.58 3.93 0.49
N LEU A 38 -9.61 4.73 0.19
CA LEU A 38 -10.58 4.42 -0.87
C LEU A 38 -9.90 4.20 -2.23
N ALA A 39 -8.86 4.97 -2.53
CA ALA A 39 -8.12 4.82 -3.78
C ALA A 39 -7.45 3.44 -3.86
N VAL A 40 -6.84 3.00 -2.77
CA VAL A 40 -6.19 1.68 -2.69
C VAL A 40 -7.22 0.57 -2.88
N GLN A 41 -8.35 0.66 -2.17
CA GLN A 41 -9.42 -0.34 -2.25
C GLN A 41 -9.99 -0.44 -3.66
N HIS A 42 -10.25 0.71 -4.30
CA HIS A 42 -10.77 0.74 -5.65
C HIS A 42 -9.80 0.11 -6.66
N LEU A 43 -8.53 0.49 -6.62
CA LEU A 43 -7.52 -0.02 -7.53
C LEU A 43 -7.34 -1.53 -7.37
N ARG A 44 -7.26 -2.02 -6.15
CA ARG A 44 -7.10 -3.46 -5.91
C ARG A 44 -8.32 -4.27 -6.33
N ALA A 45 -9.51 -3.71 -6.19
CA ALA A 45 -10.75 -4.41 -6.55
C ALA A 45 -10.96 -4.50 -8.06
N ASN A 46 -10.47 -3.52 -8.84
CA ASN A 46 -10.86 -3.34 -10.22
C ASN A 46 -9.72 -3.38 -11.24
N ALA A 47 -8.49 -3.54 -10.79
CA ALA A 47 -7.32 -3.59 -11.67
C ALA A 47 -6.42 -4.76 -11.30
N GLU A 48 -6.27 -5.72 -12.19
CA GLU A 48 -5.42 -6.89 -11.95
C GLU A 48 -3.96 -6.50 -11.72
N LEU A 49 -3.43 -5.56 -12.50
CA LEU A 49 -2.06 -5.09 -12.34
C LEU A 49 -1.85 -4.43 -10.99
N ALA A 50 -2.85 -3.70 -10.49
CA ALA A 50 -2.77 -3.08 -9.18
C ALA A 50 -2.63 -4.12 -8.07
N ARG A 51 -3.35 -5.26 -8.17
CA ARG A 51 -3.22 -6.34 -7.19
C ARG A 51 -1.84 -6.99 -7.18
N ARG A 52 -1.11 -6.93 -8.29
CA ARG A 52 0.25 -7.44 -8.38
C ARG A 52 1.28 -6.48 -7.78
N ILE A 53 1.02 -5.18 -7.83
CA ILE A 53 1.95 -4.12 -7.44
C ILE A 53 1.66 -3.63 -6.04
N ILE A 54 0.38 -3.39 -5.74
CA ILE A 54 -0.05 -2.86 -4.44
C ILE A 54 -0.33 -4.04 -3.52
N PRO A 55 0.37 -4.17 -2.39
CA PRO A 55 0.14 -5.26 -1.45
C PRO A 55 -1.23 -5.15 -0.79
N GLU A 56 -1.78 -6.28 -0.37
CA GLU A 56 -2.98 -6.30 0.44
C GLU A 56 -2.67 -5.64 1.79
N MET A 57 -3.44 -4.62 2.14
CA MET A 57 -3.25 -3.83 3.34
C MET A 57 -4.56 -3.62 4.04
N ALA A 58 -4.51 -3.55 5.37
CA ALA A 58 -5.64 -3.13 6.19
C ALA A 58 -5.52 -1.64 6.48
N GLU A 59 -6.65 -0.94 6.48
CA GLU A 59 -6.71 0.41 6.99
C GLU A 59 -6.48 0.37 8.51
N MET A 60 -5.62 1.26 9.01
CA MET A 60 -5.28 1.26 10.43
C MET A 60 -5.12 2.68 10.96
N PRO A 61 -5.24 2.86 12.30
CA PRO A 61 -4.96 4.15 12.91
C PRO A 61 -3.50 4.57 12.71
N LEU A 62 -3.28 5.88 12.67
CA LEU A 62 -1.95 6.47 12.45
C LEU A 62 -0.91 5.94 13.44
N SER A 63 -1.25 5.87 14.73
CA SER A 63 -0.32 5.40 15.77
C SER A 63 0.14 3.95 15.52
N GLU A 64 -0.77 3.08 15.11
CA GLU A 64 -0.45 1.69 14.79
C GLU A 64 0.45 1.60 13.57
N ALA A 65 0.16 2.36 12.52
CA ALA A 65 0.96 2.40 11.30
C ALA A 65 2.39 2.87 11.58
N ILE A 66 2.56 3.89 12.44
CA ILE A 66 3.87 4.37 12.86
C ILE A 66 4.64 3.28 13.60
N MET A 67 4.01 2.61 14.55
CA MET A 67 4.65 1.55 15.33
C MET A 67 5.10 0.37 14.45
N GLN A 68 4.27 -0.04 13.51
CA GLN A 68 4.62 -1.12 12.58
C GLN A 68 5.81 -0.75 11.71
N LEU A 69 5.83 0.45 11.15
CA LEU A 69 6.93 0.89 10.31
C LEU A 69 8.23 0.95 11.08
N LEU A 70 8.22 1.57 12.27
CA LEU A 70 9.43 1.69 13.09
C LEU A 70 9.95 0.32 13.54
N SER A 71 9.06 -0.59 13.91
CA SER A 71 9.43 -1.96 14.30
C SER A 71 10.19 -2.66 13.17
N GLN A 72 9.73 -2.52 11.93
CA GLN A 72 10.38 -3.13 10.77
C GLN A 72 11.69 -2.45 10.40
N ILE A 73 11.77 -1.12 10.53
CA ILE A 73 13.01 -0.38 10.29
C ILE A 73 14.08 -0.81 11.28
N TYR A 74 13.74 -0.90 12.56
CA TYR A 74 14.69 -1.32 13.59
C TYR A 74 15.13 -2.77 13.40
N ALA A 75 14.21 -3.68 13.06
CA ALA A 75 14.57 -5.06 12.78
C ALA A 75 15.53 -5.19 11.60
N PHE A 76 15.30 -4.42 10.54
CA PHE A 76 16.17 -4.38 9.36
C PHE A 76 17.57 -3.88 9.74
N ALA A 77 17.65 -2.81 10.51
CA ALA A 77 18.92 -2.23 10.95
C ALA A 77 19.66 -3.17 11.92
N ASP A 78 18.96 -3.78 12.87
CA ASP A 78 19.56 -4.68 13.86
C ASP A 78 20.15 -5.93 13.21
N LYS A 79 19.55 -6.43 12.14
CA LYS A 79 20.06 -7.56 11.37
C LYS A 79 21.20 -7.17 10.41
N HIS A 80 21.54 -5.89 10.32
CA HIS A 80 22.55 -5.35 9.40
C HIS A 80 22.27 -5.69 7.93
N ARG A 81 21.01 -5.63 7.53
CA ARG A 81 20.59 -5.96 6.16
C ARG A 81 21.13 -4.97 5.12
N ASP A 82 21.40 -3.74 5.54
CA ASP A 82 22.05 -2.73 4.70
C ASP A 82 23.43 -3.21 4.23
N LYS A 83 24.21 -3.79 5.14
CA LYS A 83 25.53 -4.35 4.83
C LYS A 83 25.42 -5.58 3.94
N ASP A 84 24.45 -6.45 4.19
CA ASP A 84 24.20 -7.62 3.37
C ASP A 84 23.87 -7.22 1.93
N LEU A 85 22.99 -6.25 1.75
CA LEU A 85 22.62 -5.74 0.42
C LEU A 85 23.80 -5.12 -0.32
N LEU A 86 24.62 -4.34 0.38
CA LEU A 86 25.82 -3.75 -0.23
C LEU A 86 26.80 -4.83 -0.70
N SER A 87 26.97 -5.87 0.09
CA SER A 87 27.85 -6.99 -0.25
C SER A 87 27.32 -7.79 -1.43
N ILE A 88 26.03 -8.15 -1.39
CA ILE A 88 25.39 -8.94 -2.45
C ILE A 88 25.34 -8.17 -3.77
N GLY A 89 24.99 -6.89 -3.71
CA GLY A 89 24.80 -6.06 -4.89
C GLY A 89 26.06 -5.44 -5.47
N ALA A 90 27.23 -5.71 -4.89
CA ALA A 90 28.47 -5.03 -5.25
C ALA A 90 28.85 -5.19 -6.73
N ASP A 91 28.59 -6.36 -7.31
CA ASP A 91 28.90 -6.65 -8.73
C ASP A 91 27.68 -6.44 -9.65
N GLY A 92 26.53 -6.05 -9.10
CA GLY A 92 25.31 -5.83 -9.85
C GLY A 92 24.59 -7.11 -10.27
N ARG A 93 24.97 -8.27 -9.73
CA ARG A 93 24.40 -9.57 -10.05
C ARG A 93 24.10 -10.36 -8.79
N ILE A 94 23.09 -11.19 -8.84
CA ILE A 94 22.72 -12.11 -7.75
C ILE A 94 23.05 -13.53 -8.22
N ASP A 95 24.08 -14.14 -7.65
CA ASP A 95 24.44 -15.51 -7.98
C ASP A 95 23.58 -16.51 -7.21
N ASN A 96 23.78 -17.83 -7.49
CA ASN A 96 22.97 -18.87 -6.86
C ASN A 96 23.22 -19.01 -5.37
N GLU A 97 24.43 -18.69 -4.89
CA GLU A 97 24.75 -18.75 -3.46
C GLU A 97 24.13 -17.59 -2.70
N GLU A 98 24.02 -16.43 -3.34
CA GLU A 98 23.44 -15.23 -2.74
C GLU A 98 21.91 -15.23 -2.76
N ARG A 99 21.31 -15.98 -3.68
CA ARG A 99 19.86 -15.93 -3.93
C ARG A 99 19.00 -16.18 -2.69
N PRO A 100 19.26 -17.19 -1.85
CA PRO A 100 18.41 -17.41 -0.67
C PRO A 100 18.41 -16.24 0.30
N LEU A 101 19.58 -15.65 0.58
CA LEU A 101 19.67 -14.50 1.46
C LEU A 101 19.04 -13.27 0.83
N TYR A 102 19.30 -13.04 -0.46
CA TYR A 102 18.71 -11.92 -1.18
C TYR A 102 17.17 -11.99 -1.16
N ASP A 103 16.59 -13.15 -1.44
CA ASP A 103 15.14 -13.30 -1.44
C ASP A 103 14.53 -13.06 -0.06
N LYS A 104 15.24 -13.47 0.99
CA LYS A 104 14.83 -13.20 2.37
C LYS A 104 14.85 -11.70 2.67
N ILE A 105 15.91 -11.01 2.27
CA ILE A 105 16.03 -9.56 2.47
C ILE A 105 14.97 -8.83 1.64
N LEU A 106 14.75 -9.27 0.41
CA LEU A 106 13.72 -8.67 -0.46
C LEU A 106 12.34 -8.77 0.17
N SER A 107 12.01 -9.92 0.78
CA SER A 107 10.74 -10.09 1.50
C SER A 107 10.63 -9.10 2.66
N GLU A 108 11.71 -8.87 3.40
CA GLU A 108 11.74 -7.88 4.49
C GLU A 108 11.57 -6.44 3.95
N VAL A 109 12.20 -6.12 2.82
CA VAL A 109 12.05 -4.81 2.17
C VAL A 109 10.63 -4.61 1.64
N GLU A 110 10.02 -5.65 1.09
CA GLU A 110 8.62 -5.59 0.68
C GLU A 110 7.68 -5.34 1.87
N GLY A 111 7.99 -5.93 3.03
CA GLY A 111 7.28 -5.65 4.27
C GLY A 111 7.43 -4.20 4.72
N LEU A 112 8.63 -3.62 4.57
CA LEU A 112 8.87 -2.20 4.82
C LEU A 112 8.04 -1.33 3.88
N GLY A 113 7.99 -1.67 2.59
CA GLY A 113 7.19 -0.96 1.60
C GLY A 113 5.70 -0.99 1.94
N LYS A 114 5.20 -2.14 2.35
CA LYS A 114 3.81 -2.29 2.81
C LYS A 114 3.53 -1.43 4.04
N ALA A 115 4.43 -1.42 5.01
CA ALA A 115 4.28 -0.59 6.22
C ALA A 115 4.34 0.91 5.90
N ALA A 116 5.19 1.31 4.96
CA ALA A 116 5.27 2.69 4.50
C ALA A 116 3.96 3.13 3.83
N MET A 117 3.38 2.28 2.99
CA MET A 117 2.08 2.55 2.37
C MET A 117 0.96 2.60 3.41
N ALA A 118 0.98 1.71 4.39
CA ALA A 118 0.00 1.72 5.47
C ALA A 118 0.06 3.03 6.25
N LEU A 119 1.26 3.58 6.48
CA LEU A 119 1.43 4.88 7.10
C LEU A 119 0.84 6.01 6.25
N ARG A 120 1.11 5.98 4.94
CA ARG A 120 0.61 7.00 4.01
C ARG A 120 -0.91 7.09 4.01
N TYR A 121 -1.59 5.95 4.10
CA TYR A 121 -3.05 5.86 4.02
C TYR A 121 -3.71 5.63 5.37
N ALA A 122 -2.96 5.80 6.48
CA ALA A 122 -3.50 5.62 7.82
C ALA A 122 -4.52 6.70 8.17
N GLN A 123 -5.45 6.33 9.05
CA GLN A 123 -6.45 7.26 9.55
C GLN A 123 -5.85 8.16 10.63
N GLU A 124 -5.99 9.46 10.44
CA GLU A 124 -5.65 10.46 11.44
C GLU A 124 -6.86 10.67 12.35
N HIS A 125 -6.58 10.89 13.63
CA HIS A 125 -7.63 11.34 14.53
C HIS A 125 -7.90 12.82 14.30
N ALA A 126 -9.19 13.16 14.21
CA ALA A 126 -9.62 14.53 14.06
C ALA A 126 -9.40 15.32 15.38
#